data_ee9e33665e266b2fcd8d9af8253d5eb9
#
_entry.id   ee9e33665e266b2fcd8d9af8253d5eb9
#
_cell.length_a   1.000
_cell.length_b   1.000
_cell.length_c   1.000
_cell.angle_alpha   90.00
_cell.angle_beta   90.00
_cell.angle_gamma   90.00
#
_symmetry.space_group_name_H-M   'P 1'
#
loop_
_entity.id
_entity.type
_entity.pdbx_description
1 polymer ?
#
loop_
_entity_poly.entity_id
_entity_poly.type
_entity_poly.pdbx_seq_one_letter_code
_entity_poly.pdbx_strand_id
1 'polypeptide(L)'
;MKKKMERFFGTHQLRYACRLAGIMLITSLFSFLLHWLGIGKENILMLFIVGVLLVAYCTNGYPYGVTASVVSVMVFNYLFTEPVRTFSISNQDDVILLLFFLVAALISSNLTVRFRKQVEVARKNEQLAEQLTMEQERIKFAMEKEQMRSNLLRSISHDLRTPLTGIAGASSLIAESGDKMDPESIMSLGKDINEQADWLIQLVENILNMTKIDSGKLVVEKKPEAVEDVITNALAYVKGRRKQRRVEIDIPEEMLLVKMDGKMIVQVLINLLDNAIKHTKEDGVILIKAQKEDKGVWFYVEDDGTGIEEKIKERIFDEFVTFRPVSRDTGKGIGLGLAICKAIVTAHGGTIDASNREEGGASFRFFLPFENRNGKDSR
;
A
#
# COMPACT_ATOMS: atom_id res chain seq x y z
N MET A 1 -44.18 -2.27 7.20
CA MET A 1 -43.31 -1.09 7.11
C MET A 1 -44.01 0.22 7.49
N LYS A 2 -45.21 0.51 7.01
CA LYS A 2 -46.00 1.72 7.32
C LYS A 2 -46.26 1.93 8.86
N LYS A 3 -46.70 0.91 9.59
CA LYS A 3 -46.97 0.99 11.07
C LYS A 3 -45.70 1.21 11.92
N LYS A 4 -44.49 0.81 11.44
CA LYS A 4 -43.20 1.03 12.12
C LYS A 4 -42.70 2.47 11.91
N MET A 5 -43.02 3.05 10.75
CA MET A 5 -42.71 4.43 10.38
C MET A 5 -43.58 5.43 11.14
N GLU A 6 -44.88 5.14 11.33
CA GLU A 6 -45.81 5.97 12.11
C GLU A 6 -45.47 6.01 13.61
N ARG A 7 -45.00 4.88 14.19
CA ARG A 7 -44.47 4.88 15.58
C ARG A 7 -43.14 5.63 15.70
N PHE A 8 -42.30 5.66 14.67
CA PHE A 8 -41.01 6.34 14.69
C PHE A 8 -41.18 7.88 14.58
N PHE A 9 -42.09 8.34 13.75
CA PHE A 9 -42.43 9.78 13.63
C PHE A 9 -43.05 10.31 14.91
N GLY A 10 -43.99 9.59 15.55
CA GLY A 10 -44.62 10.01 16.80
C GLY A 10 -43.65 10.12 17.98
N THR A 11 -42.70 9.20 18.11
CA THR A 11 -41.69 9.23 19.19
C THR A 11 -40.67 10.36 19.05
N HIS A 12 -40.28 10.74 17.83
CA HIS A 12 -39.38 11.87 17.61
C HIS A 12 -40.02 13.23 17.87
N GLN A 13 -41.27 13.42 17.45
CA GLN A 13 -42.00 14.65 17.71
C GLN A 13 -42.24 14.83 19.21
N LEU A 14 -42.62 13.76 19.93
CA LEU A 14 -42.78 13.78 21.38
C LEU A 14 -41.46 14.13 22.10
N ARG A 15 -40.32 13.57 21.65
CA ARG A 15 -39.00 13.92 22.21
C ARG A 15 -38.63 15.39 22.01
N TYR A 16 -38.94 15.96 20.87
CA TYR A 16 -38.67 17.38 20.58
C TYR A 16 -39.61 18.29 21.40
N ALA A 17 -40.88 17.93 21.53
CA ALA A 17 -41.81 18.63 22.41
C ALA A 17 -41.37 18.62 23.88
N CYS A 18 -40.90 17.45 24.37
CA CYS A 18 -40.35 17.34 25.74
C CYS A 18 -39.08 18.18 25.92
N ARG A 19 -38.16 18.21 24.92
CA ARG A 19 -36.98 19.07 24.97
C ARG A 19 -37.34 20.55 25.01
N LEU A 20 -38.25 20.97 24.14
CA LEU A 20 -38.77 22.34 24.15
C LEU A 20 -39.33 22.71 25.53
N ALA A 21 -40.26 21.89 26.07
CA ALA A 21 -40.88 22.14 27.38
C ALA A 21 -39.83 22.18 28.50
N GLY A 22 -38.86 21.25 28.51
CA GLY A 22 -37.76 21.20 29.49
C GLY A 22 -36.86 22.43 29.45
N ILE A 23 -36.41 22.84 28.27
CA ILE A 23 -35.55 24.03 28.10
C ILE A 23 -36.32 25.30 28.53
N MET A 24 -37.56 25.44 28.09
CA MET A 24 -38.39 26.61 28.45
C MET A 24 -38.65 26.68 29.94
N LEU A 25 -38.92 25.55 30.60
CA LEU A 25 -39.09 25.49 32.04
C LEU A 25 -37.84 25.88 32.81
N ILE A 26 -36.69 25.35 32.42
CA ILE A 26 -35.39 25.70 33.03
C ILE A 26 -35.08 27.20 32.83
N THR A 27 -35.29 27.71 31.62
CA THR A 27 -35.09 29.12 31.30
C THR A 27 -35.99 30.01 32.16
N SER A 28 -37.30 29.66 32.31
CA SER A 28 -38.25 30.41 33.12
C SER A 28 -37.92 30.37 34.61
N LEU A 29 -37.49 29.20 35.13
CA LEU A 29 -37.08 29.05 36.52
C LEU A 29 -35.85 29.89 36.87
N PHE A 30 -34.87 29.85 35.98
CA PHE A 30 -33.64 30.63 36.13
C PHE A 30 -33.87 32.13 35.99
N SER A 31 -34.78 32.55 35.08
CA SER A 31 -35.23 33.91 34.94
C SER A 31 -35.93 34.44 36.20
N PHE A 32 -36.73 33.61 36.82
CA PHE A 32 -37.41 33.95 38.07
C PHE A 32 -36.42 34.14 39.23
N LEU A 33 -35.38 33.27 39.31
CA LEU A 33 -34.29 33.40 40.28
C LEU A 33 -33.51 34.72 40.10
N LEU A 34 -33.21 35.09 38.85
CA LEU A 34 -32.48 36.33 38.53
C LEU A 34 -33.35 37.56 38.91
N HIS A 35 -34.66 37.51 38.66
CA HIS A 35 -35.57 38.57 39.04
C HIS A 35 -35.62 38.73 40.57
N TRP A 36 -35.63 37.63 41.32
CA TRP A 36 -35.56 37.67 42.80
C TRP A 36 -34.27 38.29 43.33
N LEU A 37 -33.16 38.14 42.57
CA LEU A 37 -31.84 38.78 42.86
C LEU A 37 -31.77 40.26 42.46
N GLY A 38 -32.89 40.84 41.96
CA GLY A 38 -32.98 42.26 41.60
C GLY A 38 -32.42 42.62 40.22
N ILE A 39 -32.25 41.60 39.34
CA ILE A 39 -31.76 41.83 37.96
C ILE A 39 -32.93 42.39 37.12
N GLY A 40 -32.64 43.45 36.36
CA GLY A 40 -33.63 44.15 35.53
C GLY A 40 -34.22 43.26 34.41
N LYS A 41 -35.46 43.59 34.01
CA LYS A 41 -36.24 42.83 33.02
C LYS A 41 -35.54 42.69 31.65
N GLU A 42 -34.74 43.71 31.27
CA GLU A 42 -34.01 43.69 29.97
C GLU A 42 -32.96 42.55 29.94
N ASN A 43 -32.23 42.32 31.04
CA ASN A 43 -31.23 41.24 31.12
C ASN A 43 -31.92 39.85 31.17
N ILE A 44 -33.05 39.76 31.78
CA ILE A 44 -33.86 38.53 31.82
C ILE A 44 -34.34 38.17 30.40
N LEU A 45 -34.69 39.16 29.59
CA LEU A 45 -35.09 38.97 28.21
C LEU A 45 -34.00 38.29 27.37
N MET A 46 -32.72 38.64 27.58
CA MET A 46 -31.58 38.01 26.88
C MET A 46 -31.53 36.50 27.20
N LEU A 47 -31.85 36.09 28.43
CA LEU A 47 -31.86 34.68 28.80
C LEU A 47 -32.93 33.88 28.04
N PHE A 48 -34.10 34.48 27.77
CA PHE A 48 -35.13 33.85 26.96
C PHE A 48 -34.70 33.70 25.48
N ILE A 49 -33.92 34.67 24.93
CA ILE A 49 -33.32 34.53 23.60
C ILE A 49 -32.38 33.30 23.57
N VAL A 50 -31.52 33.15 24.59
CA VAL A 50 -30.66 31.97 24.72
C VAL A 50 -31.46 30.68 24.81
N GLY A 51 -32.56 30.68 25.56
CA GLY A 51 -33.50 29.56 25.63
C GLY A 51 -34.05 29.16 24.28
N VAL A 52 -34.49 30.14 23.46
CA VAL A 52 -34.97 29.90 22.09
C VAL A 52 -33.89 29.35 21.20
N LEU A 53 -32.66 29.87 21.29
CA LEU A 53 -31.50 29.34 20.57
C LEU A 53 -31.19 27.90 20.94
N LEU A 54 -31.24 27.56 22.24
CA LEU A 54 -31.06 26.19 22.73
C LEU A 54 -32.14 25.26 22.20
N VAL A 55 -33.41 25.69 22.19
CA VAL A 55 -34.49 24.91 21.59
C VAL A 55 -34.23 24.68 20.11
N ALA A 56 -33.91 25.74 19.34
CA ALA A 56 -33.60 25.62 17.91
C ALA A 56 -32.37 24.71 17.66
N TYR A 57 -31.41 24.70 18.57
CA TYR A 57 -30.25 23.82 18.52
C TYR A 57 -30.61 22.37 18.89
N CYS A 58 -31.42 22.10 19.91
CA CYS A 58 -31.69 20.77 20.41
C CYS A 58 -32.87 20.06 19.70
N THR A 59 -33.65 20.78 18.89
CA THR A 59 -34.79 20.25 18.14
C THR A 59 -34.51 20.30 16.62
N ASN A 60 -35.26 19.52 15.85
CA ASN A 60 -35.09 19.50 14.40
C ASN A 60 -36.31 20.14 13.70
N GLY A 61 -36.08 21.31 13.13
CA GLY A 61 -37.09 22.01 12.33
C GLY A 61 -37.48 23.39 12.83
N TYR A 62 -37.79 24.23 11.86
CA TYR A 62 -38.22 25.61 12.02
C TYR A 62 -39.44 25.78 13.00
N PRO A 63 -40.47 24.88 12.98
CA PRO A 63 -41.66 25.07 13.82
C PRO A 63 -41.36 25.09 15.32
N TYR A 64 -40.39 24.32 15.79
CA TYR A 64 -40.06 24.30 17.23
C TYR A 64 -39.40 25.59 17.72
N GLY A 65 -38.59 26.21 16.89
CA GLY A 65 -37.98 27.51 17.18
C GLY A 65 -39.03 28.63 17.20
N VAL A 66 -39.98 28.61 16.26
CA VAL A 66 -41.09 29.57 16.22
C VAL A 66 -42.00 29.40 17.45
N THR A 67 -42.38 28.16 17.79
CA THR A 67 -43.24 27.93 19.00
C THR A 67 -42.50 28.33 20.27
N ALA A 68 -41.18 28.07 20.38
CA ALA A 68 -40.38 28.53 21.51
C ALA A 68 -40.35 30.06 21.62
N SER A 69 -40.22 30.78 20.50
CA SER A 69 -40.23 32.24 20.47
C SER A 69 -41.54 32.80 20.96
N VAL A 70 -42.67 32.29 20.46
CA VAL A 70 -44.02 32.71 20.91
C VAL A 70 -44.26 32.40 22.39
N VAL A 71 -43.92 31.18 22.82
CA VAL A 71 -44.05 30.78 24.23
C VAL A 71 -43.18 31.67 25.14
N SER A 72 -41.94 31.96 24.73
CA SER A 72 -41.02 32.85 25.46
C SER A 72 -41.63 34.24 25.67
N VAL A 73 -42.20 34.84 24.61
CA VAL A 73 -42.87 36.15 24.69
C VAL A 73 -44.05 36.11 25.67
N MET A 74 -44.89 35.07 25.58
CA MET A 74 -46.04 34.90 26.49
C MET A 74 -45.61 34.72 27.96
N VAL A 75 -44.62 33.87 28.23
CA VAL A 75 -44.12 33.62 29.59
C VAL A 75 -43.44 34.86 30.14
N PHE A 76 -42.63 35.55 29.36
CA PHE A 76 -41.98 36.79 29.78
C PHE A 76 -42.99 37.89 30.10
N ASN A 77 -44.00 38.09 29.25
CA ASN A 77 -45.08 39.09 29.50
C ASN A 77 -45.82 38.76 30.77
N TYR A 78 -46.22 37.51 31.00
CA TYR A 78 -46.97 37.09 32.17
C TYR A 78 -46.17 37.21 33.48
N LEU A 79 -44.87 36.96 33.48
CA LEU A 79 -44.06 36.90 34.71
C LEU A 79 -43.33 38.21 35.04
N PHE A 80 -42.97 39.03 34.03
CA PHE A 80 -42.03 40.15 34.22
C PHE A 80 -42.53 41.51 33.69
N THR A 81 -43.69 41.55 33.01
CA THR A 81 -44.30 42.83 32.51
C THR A 81 -45.41 43.27 33.42
N GLU A 82 -45.45 44.54 33.73
CA GLU A 82 -46.55 45.13 34.57
C GLU A 82 -47.83 45.41 33.74
N PRO A 83 -48.99 45.07 34.28
CA PRO A 83 -49.27 44.46 35.56
C PRO A 83 -48.98 42.93 35.58
N VAL A 84 -48.11 42.48 36.49
CA VAL A 84 -47.64 41.11 36.62
C VAL A 84 -48.80 40.11 36.74
N ARG A 85 -48.66 38.91 36.16
CA ARG A 85 -49.65 37.82 36.11
C ARG A 85 -50.88 38.13 35.29
N THR A 86 -50.77 39.06 34.38
CA THR A 86 -51.80 39.37 33.37
C THR A 86 -51.20 39.33 31.98
N PHE A 87 -52.00 39.20 30.95
CA PHE A 87 -51.52 39.34 29.57
C PHE A 87 -51.74 40.75 29.02
N SER A 88 -52.20 41.72 29.86
CA SER A 88 -52.31 43.11 29.49
C SER A 88 -50.94 43.80 29.55
N ILE A 89 -50.68 44.68 28.62
CA ILE A 89 -49.47 45.50 28.55
C ILE A 89 -49.90 46.94 28.72
N SER A 90 -49.52 47.55 29.84
CA SER A 90 -49.91 48.94 30.13
C SER A 90 -48.90 49.95 29.62
N ASN A 91 -47.65 49.59 29.46
CA ASN A 91 -46.58 50.47 29.00
C ASN A 91 -46.25 50.26 27.51
N GLN A 92 -46.18 51.34 26.74
CA GLN A 92 -45.81 51.31 25.32
C GLN A 92 -44.41 50.78 25.10
N ASP A 93 -43.46 51.06 25.98
CA ASP A 93 -42.07 50.58 25.89
C ASP A 93 -42.00 49.05 25.98
N ASP A 94 -42.87 48.43 26.80
CA ASP A 94 -42.93 46.97 26.93
C ASP A 94 -43.48 46.30 25.64
N VAL A 95 -44.40 46.94 24.93
CA VAL A 95 -44.90 46.47 23.64
C VAL A 95 -43.75 46.43 22.61
N ILE A 96 -42.99 47.53 22.57
CA ILE A 96 -41.84 47.64 21.64
C ILE A 96 -40.79 46.57 21.99
N LEU A 97 -40.44 46.40 23.26
CA LEU A 97 -39.50 45.44 23.76
C LEU A 97 -39.87 43.99 23.37
N LEU A 98 -41.14 43.63 23.58
CA LEU A 98 -41.66 42.30 23.22
C LEU A 98 -41.68 42.08 21.70
N LEU A 99 -41.96 43.10 20.90
CA LEU A 99 -41.88 43.00 19.44
C LEU A 99 -40.49 42.76 18.95
N PHE A 100 -39.49 43.53 19.44
CA PHE A 100 -38.07 43.32 19.10
C PHE A 100 -37.59 41.93 19.52
N PHE A 101 -38.00 41.48 20.70
CA PHE A 101 -37.66 40.15 21.18
C PHE A 101 -38.20 39.06 20.26
N LEU A 102 -39.48 39.12 19.86
CA LEU A 102 -40.09 38.18 18.96
C LEU A 102 -39.36 38.13 17.64
N VAL A 103 -39.04 39.29 17.04
CA VAL A 103 -38.30 39.36 15.82
C VAL A 103 -36.88 38.78 15.94
N ALA A 104 -36.15 39.14 16.99
CA ALA A 104 -34.81 38.62 17.26
C ALA A 104 -34.81 37.08 17.47
N ALA A 105 -35.80 36.55 18.20
CA ALA A 105 -35.94 35.11 18.43
C ALA A 105 -36.27 34.36 17.14
N LEU A 106 -37.12 34.89 16.27
CA LEU A 106 -37.46 34.30 14.97
C LEU A 106 -36.26 34.30 14.02
N ILE A 107 -35.51 35.41 13.95
CA ILE A 107 -34.29 35.51 13.12
C ILE A 107 -33.27 34.51 13.61
N SER A 108 -32.97 34.47 14.91
CA SER A 108 -32.01 33.58 15.53
C SER A 108 -32.36 32.11 15.30
N SER A 109 -33.63 31.74 15.43
CA SER A 109 -34.11 30.40 15.13
C SER A 109 -33.89 30.01 13.66
N ASN A 110 -34.24 30.90 12.75
CA ASN A 110 -34.07 30.67 11.31
C ASN A 110 -32.57 30.51 10.94
N LEU A 111 -31.72 31.39 11.46
CA LEU A 111 -30.25 31.31 11.24
C LEU A 111 -29.66 30.00 11.74
N THR A 112 -30.06 29.57 12.95
CA THR A 112 -29.60 28.31 13.52
C THR A 112 -29.94 27.10 12.66
N VAL A 113 -31.18 27.03 12.15
CA VAL A 113 -31.63 25.94 11.26
C VAL A 113 -30.85 25.95 9.93
N ARG A 114 -30.66 27.13 9.33
CA ARG A 114 -29.89 27.27 8.09
C ARG A 114 -28.44 26.88 8.27
N PHE A 115 -27.81 27.34 9.34
CA PHE A 115 -26.43 27.03 9.65
C PHE A 115 -26.20 25.51 9.83
N ARG A 116 -27.07 24.84 10.57
CA ARG A 116 -27.02 23.37 10.71
C ARG A 116 -27.10 22.64 9.39
N LYS A 117 -28.02 23.07 8.51
CA LYS A 117 -28.16 22.46 7.20
C LYS A 117 -26.89 22.64 6.36
N GLN A 118 -26.26 23.81 6.41
CA GLN A 118 -25.00 24.06 5.71
C GLN A 118 -23.86 23.19 6.24
N VAL A 119 -23.72 23.05 7.56
CA VAL A 119 -22.72 22.17 8.19
C VAL A 119 -22.93 20.71 7.79
N GLU A 120 -24.19 20.23 7.78
CA GLU A 120 -24.49 18.86 7.34
C GLU A 120 -24.12 18.61 5.88
N VAL A 121 -24.45 19.56 4.99
CA VAL A 121 -24.07 19.47 3.56
C VAL A 121 -22.57 19.52 3.39
N ALA A 122 -21.87 20.42 4.09
CA ALA A 122 -20.41 20.51 4.03
C ALA A 122 -19.76 19.18 4.46
N ARG A 123 -20.22 18.58 5.57
CA ARG A 123 -19.72 17.31 6.05
C ARG A 123 -19.96 16.15 5.07
N LYS A 124 -21.13 16.11 4.42
CA LYS A 124 -21.40 15.10 3.38
C LYS A 124 -20.50 15.27 2.16
N ASN A 125 -20.25 16.52 1.74
CA ASN A 125 -19.35 16.80 0.64
C ASN A 125 -17.90 16.40 0.95
N GLU A 126 -17.43 16.65 2.17
CA GLU A 126 -16.11 16.23 2.64
C GLU A 126 -15.97 14.70 2.58
N GLN A 127 -16.92 13.94 3.14
CA GLN A 127 -16.93 12.48 3.07
C GLN A 127 -16.94 11.95 1.62
N LEU A 128 -17.71 12.59 0.74
CA LEU A 128 -17.75 12.21 -0.67
C LEU A 128 -16.40 12.49 -1.37
N ALA A 129 -15.78 13.64 -1.06
CA ALA A 129 -14.46 13.99 -1.60
C ALA A 129 -13.38 12.98 -1.16
N GLU A 130 -13.37 12.57 0.10
CA GLU A 130 -12.47 11.53 0.61
C GLU A 130 -12.67 10.19 -0.12
N GLN A 131 -13.93 9.77 -0.31
CA GLN A 131 -14.24 8.52 -1.04
C GLN A 131 -13.77 8.59 -2.49
N LEU A 132 -13.98 9.70 -3.18
CA LEU A 132 -13.53 9.91 -4.56
C LEU A 132 -12.00 9.89 -4.67
N THR A 133 -11.30 10.49 -3.70
CA THR A 133 -9.83 10.47 -3.67
C THR A 133 -9.29 9.04 -3.51
N MET A 134 -9.84 8.26 -2.58
CA MET A 134 -9.45 6.86 -2.39
C MET A 134 -9.73 5.99 -3.63
N GLU A 135 -10.85 6.24 -4.32
CA GLU A 135 -11.18 5.51 -5.54
C GLU A 135 -10.24 5.89 -6.69
N GLN A 136 -9.90 7.17 -6.83
CA GLN A 136 -8.90 7.63 -7.81
C GLN A 136 -7.53 6.99 -7.58
N GLU A 137 -7.07 6.90 -6.32
CA GLU A 137 -5.82 6.23 -5.98
C GLU A 137 -5.85 4.74 -6.34
N ARG A 138 -6.96 4.06 -6.07
CA ARG A 138 -7.15 2.64 -6.47
C ARG A 138 -7.07 2.45 -7.97
N ILE A 139 -7.78 3.29 -8.73
CA ILE A 139 -7.77 3.24 -10.20
C ILE A 139 -6.36 3.52 -10.73
N LYS A 140 -5.68 4.53 -10.19
CA LYS A 140 -4.31 4.86 -10.57
C LYS A 140 -3.38 3.67 -10.34
N PHE A 141 -3.42 3.05 -9.18
CA PHE A 141 -2.61 1.87 -8.86
C PHE A 141 -2.91 0.68 -9.79
N ALA A 142 -4.20 0.44 -10.10
CA ALA A 142 -4.59 -0.61 -11.05
C ALA A 142 -4.07 -0.33 -12.47
N MET A 143 -4.12 0.92 -12.92
CA MET A 143 -3.59 1.34 -14.22
C MET A 143 -2.06 1.20 -14.30
N GLU A 144 -1.34 1.61 -13.25
CA GLU A 144 0.12 1.46 -13.17
C GLU A 144 0.53 -0.02 -13.22
N LYS A 145 -0.20 -0.90 -12.52
CA LYS A 145 0.02 -2.35 -12.54
C LYS A 145 -0.23 -2.93 -13.95
N GLU A 146 -1.30 -2.55 -14.62
CA GLU A 146 -1.62 -3.03 -15.98
C GLU A 146 -0.61 -2.49 -17.01
N GLN A 147 -0.18 -1.24 -16.88
CA GLN A 147 0.87 -0.66 -17.72
C GLN A 147 2.20 -1.41 -17.55
N MET A 148 2.56 -1.73 -16.31
CA MET A 148 3.75 -2.53 -16.00
C MET A 148 3.65 -3.91 -16.66
N ARG A 149 2.50 -4.59 -16.54
CA ARG A 149 2.23 -5.89 -17.16
C ARG A 149 2.35 -5.84 -18.70
N SER A 150 1.81 -4.79 -19.31
CA SER A 150 1.90 -4.58 -20.76
C SER A 150 3.34 -4.36 -21.22
N ASN A 151 4.10 -3.52 -20.50
CA ASN A 151 5.51 -3.28 -20.80
C ASN A 151 6.33 -4.57 -20.67
N LEU A 152 6.01 -5.39 -19.68
CA LEU A 152 6.62 -6.70 -19.45
C LEU A 152 6.39 -7.65 -20.64
N LEU A 153 5.15 -7.82 -21.06
CA LEU A 153 4.82 -8.69 -22.21
C LEU A 153 5.55 -8.24 -23.47
N ARG A 154 5.70 -6.92 -23.66
CA ARG A 154 6.47 -6.36 -24.77
C ARG A 154 7.96 -6.68 -24.68
N SER A 155 8.56 -6.54 -23.48
CA SER A 155 9.97 -6.88 -23.23
C SER A 155 10.23 -8.37 -23.44
N ILE A 156 9.38 -9.24 -22.86
CA ILE A 156 9.47 -10.70 -23.05
C ILE A 156 9.40 -11.05 -24.53
N SER A 157 8.44 -10.48 -25.27
CA SER A 157 8.29 -10.77 -26.69
C SER A 157 9.52 -10.36 -27.51
N HIS A 158 10.13 -9.23 -27.17
CA HIS A 158 11.37 -8.78 -27.80
C HIS A 158 12.53 -9.72 -27.49
N ASP A 159 12.71 -10.07 -26.22
CA ASP A 159 13.82 -10.87 -25.73
C ASP A 159 13.73 -12.35 -26.13
N LEU A 160 12.51 -12.86 -26.38
CA LEU A 160 12.30 -14.17 -27.01
C LEU A 160 12.64 -14.14 -28.51
N ARG A 161 12.29 -13.08 -29.21
CA ARG A 161 12.49 -12.99 -30.67
C ARG A 161 13.98 -13.03 -31.08
N THR A 162 14.84 -12.35 -30.31
CA THR A 162 16.26 -12.24 -30.64
C THR A 162 16.97 -13.59 -30.74
N PRO A 163 16.94 -14.47 -29.69
CA PRO A 163 17.57 -15.78 -29.76
C PRO A 163 16.88 -16.72 -30.76
N LEU A 164 15.56 -16.64 -30.87
CA LEU A 164 14.83 -17.43 -31.89
C LEU A 164 15.29 -17.10 -33.32
N THR A 165 15.49 -15.82 -33.62
CA THR A 165 16.01 -15.37 -34.91
C THR A 165 17.43 -15.85 -35.10
N GLY A 166 18.27 -15.83 -34.06
CA GLY A 166 19.65 -16.35 -34.13
C GLY A 166 19.67 -17.86 -34.37
N ILE A 167 18.86 -18.64 -33.62
CA ILE A 167 18.74 -20.09 -33.83
C ILE A 167 18.27 -20.39 -35.25
N ALA A 168 17.22 -19.72 -35.72
CA ALA A 168 16.68 -19.92 -37.06
C ALA A 168 17.73 -19.58 -38.14
N GLY A 169 18.44 -18.46 -37.98
CA GLY A 169 19.48 -18.04 -38.92
C GLY A 169 20.65 -19.00 -38.97
N ALA A 170 21.18 -19.42 -37.81
CA ALA A 170 22.28 -20.40 -37.75
C ALA A 170 21.87 -21.77 -38.33
N SER A 171 20.63 -22.23 -38.02
CA SER A 171 20.08 -23.48 -38.57
C SER A 171 19.90 -23.42 -40.09
N SER A 172 19.39 -22.28 -40.63
CA SER A 172 19.26 -22.08 -42.07
C SER A 172 20.63 -22.09 -42.79
N LEU A 173 21.64 -21.43 -42.19
CA LEU A 173 22.99 -21.44 -42.75
C LEU A 173 23.58 -22.85 -42.82
N ILE A 174 23.41 -23.67 -41.79
CA ILE A 174 23.83 -25.06 -41.77
C ILE A 174 23.07 -25.86 -42.83
N ALA A 175 21.75 -25.67 -42.96
CA ALA A 175 20.92 -26.42 -43.92
C ALA A 175 21.21 -26.04 -45.37
N GLU A 176 21.46 -24.78 -45.67
CA GLU A 176 21.66 -24.29 -47.05
C GLU A 176 23.11 -24.40 -47.53
N SER A 177 24.08 -24.32 -46.65
CA SER A 177 25.49 -24.20 -47.00
C SER A 177 26.41 -25.18 -46.25
N GLY A 178 25.86 -26.09 -45.44
CA GLY A 178 26.63 -26.99 -44.58
C GLY A 178 27.63 -27.86 -45.36
N ASP A 179 27.27 -28.27 -46.55
CA ASP A 179 28.15 -29.07 -47.43
C ASP A 179 29.41 -28.29 -47.87
N LYS A 180 29.38 -26.94 -47.82
CA LYS A 180 30.47 -26.05 -48.25
C LYS A 180 31.20 -25.42 -47.07
N MET A 181 30.74 -25.65 -45.85
CA MET A 181 31.32 -25.11 -44.62
C MET A 181 32.41 -26.04 -44.05
N ASP A 182 33.42 -25.46 -43.44
CA ASP A 182 34.39 -26.23 -42.69
C ASP A 182 33.75 -26.77 -41.37
N PRO A 183 34.23 -27.91 -40.83
CA PRO A 183 33.70 -28.54 -39.65
C PRO A 183 33.74 -27.63 -38.38
N GLU A 184 34.70 -26.72 -38.27
CA GLU A 184 34.83 -25.79 -37.15
C GLU A 184 33.71 -24.77 -37.19
N SER A 185 33.37 -24.22 -38.36
CA SER A 185 32.24 -23.30 -38.55
C SER A 185 30.90 -23.94 -38.22
N ILE A 186 30.68 -25.21 -38.64
CA ILE A 186 29.46 -25.95 -38.30
C ILE A 186 29.36 -26.17 -36.77
N MET A 187 30.48 -26.54 -36.14
CA MET A 187 30.55 -26.76 -34.70
C MET A 187 30.31 -25.45 -33.95
N SER A 188 30.84 -24.32 -34.40
CA SER A 188 30.61 -23.00 -33.83
C SER A 188 29.13 -22.61 -33.89
N LEU A 189 28.49 -22.76 -35.07
CA LEU A 189 27.05 -22.49 -35.23
C LEU A 189 26.18 -23.40 -34.36
N GLY A 190 26.55 -24.69 -34.26
CA GLY A 190 25.87 -25.64 -33.38
C GLY A 190 25.97 -25.25 -31.92
N LYS A 191 27.12 -24.75 -31.48
CA LYS A 191 27.32 -24.23 -30.14
C LYS A 191 26.48 -22.97 -29.87
N ASP A 192 26.45 -22.03 -30.81
CA ASP A 192 25.62 -20.83 -30.72
C ASP A 192 24.15 -21.15 -30.62
N ILE A 193 23.65 -22.12 -31.40
CA ILE A 193 22.27 -22.61 -31.33
C ILE A 193 21.98 -23.14 -29.93
N ASN A 194 22.87 -23.97 -29.40
CA ASN A 194 22.69 -24.59 -28.09
C ASN A 194 22.68 -23.54 -26.95
N GLU A 195 23.62 -22.58 -26.99
CA GLU A 195 23.67 -21.48 -26.00
C GLU A 195 22.43 -20.60 -26.05
N GLN A 196 21.87 -20.34 -27.23
CA GLN A 196 20.64 -19.56 -27.35
C GLN A 196 19.39 -20.36 -26.90
N ALA A 197 19.35 -21.68 -27.15
CA ALA A 197 18.29 -22.55 -26.69
C ALA A 197 18.29 -22.65 -25.15
N ASP A 198 19.45 -22.85 -24.51
CA ASP A 198 19.60 -22.90 -23.06
C ASP A 198 19.14 -21.58 -22.42
N TRP A 199 19.49 -20.47 -23.04
CA TRP A 199 19.05 -19.15 -22.57
C TRP A 199 17.52 -18.99 -22.64
N LEU A 200 16.86 -19.48 -23.70
CA LEU A 200 15.41 -19.48 -23.86
C LEU A 200 14.73 -20.34 -22.80
N ILE A 201 15.26 -21.52 -22.50
CA ILE A 201 14.75 -22.41 -21.47
C ILE A 201 14.76 -21.68 -20.12
N GLN A 202 15.88 -21.05 -19.76
CA GLN A 202 15.97 -20.26 -18.53
C GLN A 202 14.98 -19.10 -18.47
N LEU A 203 14.78 -18.40 -19.59
CA LEU A 203 13.84 -17.30 -19.65
C LEU A 203 12.41 -17.79 -19.38
N VAL A 204 12.01 -18.90 -20.00
CA VAL A 204 10.70 -19.51 -19.80
C VAL A 204 10.51 -19.98 -18.33
N GLU A 205 11.52 -20.62 -17.74
CA GLU A 205 11.51 -21.02 -16.34
C GLU A 205 11.37 -19.82 -15.38
N ASN A 206 12.08 -18.73 -15.66
CA ASN A 206 11.96 -17.50 -14.90
C ASN A 206 10.54 -16.91 -14.94
N ILE A 207 9.91 -16.89 -16.13
CA ILE A 207 8.54 -16.41 -16.32
C ILE A 207 7.55 -17.31 -15.56
N LEU A 208 7.71 -18.64 -15.66
CA LEU A 208 6.87 -19.61 -14.96
C LEU A 208 7.00 -19.46 -13.42
N ASN A 209 8.21 -19.30 -12.92
CA ASN A 209 8.44 -19.07 -11.50
C ASN A 209 7.80 -17.76 -11.04
N MET A 210 7.91 -16.69 -11.83
CA MET A 210 7.27 -15.41 -11.55
C MET A 210 5.74 -15.55 -11.44
N THR A 211 5.11 -16.26 -12.39
CA THR A 211 3.65 -16.49 -12.35
C THR A 211 3.20 -17.31 -11.14
N LYS A 212 4.04 -18.25 -10.66
CA LYS A 212 3.77 -19.01 -9.42
C LYS A 212 3.90 -18.12 -8.18
N ILE A 213 4.87 -17.21 -8.16
CA ILE A 213 5.09 -16.23 -7.09
C ILE A 213 3.87 -15.30 -6.98
N ASP A 214 3.46 -14.67 -8.09
CA ASP A 214 2.31 -13.75 -8.14
C ASP A 214 1.00 -14.40 -7.69
N SER A 215 0.82 -15.68 -7.99
CA SER A 215 -0.37 -16.43 -7.59
C SER A 215 -0.30 -16.96 -6.14
N GLY A 216 0.78 -16.72 -5.40
CA GLY A 216 1.00 -17.29 -4.06
C GLY A 216 1.13 -18.82 -4.03
N LYS A 217 1.40 -19.44 -5.17
CA LYS A 217 1.45 -20.90 -5.35
C LYS A 217 2.86 -21.48 -5.40
N LEU A 218 3.87 -20.70 -4.99
CA LEU A 218 5.24 -21.22 -4.92
C LEU A 218 5.34 -22.24 -3.79
N VAL A 219 5.33 -23.52 -4.13
CA VAL A 219 5.51 -24.62 -3.18
C VAL A 219 6.99 -24.99 -3.13
N VAL A 220 7.57 -24.95 -1.93
CA VAL A 220 8.97 -25.28 -1.69
C VAL A 220 9.07 -26.67 -1.04
N GLU A 221 9.75 -27.60 -1.69
CA GLU A 221 10.01 -28.94 -1.17
C GLU A 221 11.35 -28.99 -0.41
N LYS A 222 11.34 -28.60 0.86
CA LYS A 222 12.57 -28.57 1.68
C LYS A 222 13.03 -29.98 2.04
N LYS A 223 14.25 -30.33 1.64
CA LYS A 223 14.97 -31.55 2.01
C LYS A 223 16.33 -31.19 2.60
N PRO A 224 16.93 -32.05 3.44
CA PRO A 224 18.33 -31.85 3.86
C PRO A 224 19.24 -31.93 2.64
N GLU A 225 19.85 -30.83 2.25
CA GLU A 225 20.77 -30.72 1.12
C GLU A 225 22.13 -30.22 1.63
N ALA A 226 23.21 -30.72 1.06
CA ALA A 226 24.55 -30.26 1.37
C ALA A 226 24.82 -28.91 0.66
N VAL A 227 25.33 -27.95 1.41
CA VAL A 227 25.68 -26.63 0.88
C VAL A 227 26.72 -26.73 -0.25
N GLU A 228 27.68 -27.62 -0.09
CA GLU A 228 28.71 -27.87 -1.10
C GLU A 228 28.14 -28.38 -2.43
N ASP A 229 27.18 -29.31 -2.37
CA ASP A 229 26.54 -29.88 -3.58
C ASP A 229 25.77 -28.79 -4.34
N VAL A 230 25.05 -27.95 -3.63
CA VAL A 230 24.26 -26.86 -4.23
C VAL A 230 25.16 -25.81 -4.90
N ILE A 231 26.29 -25.44 -4.27
CA ILE A 231 27.29 -24.54 -4.82
C ILE A 231 27.98 -25.17 -6.04
N THR A 232 28.37 -26.43 -5.93
CA THR A 232 29.05 -27.17 -7.00
C THR A 232 28.15 -27.29 -8.24
N ASN A 233 26.87 -27.60 -8.06
CA ASN A 233 25.90 -27.67 -9.13
C ASN A 233 25.71 -26.29 -9.83
N ALA A 234 25.62 -25.20 -9.08
CA ALA A 234 25.54 -23.87 -9.64
C ALA A 234 26.79 -23.49 -10.43
N LEU A 235 27.98 -23.81 -9.92
CA LEU A 235 29.27 -23.58 -10.60
C LEU A 235 29.41 -24.39 -11.87
N ALA A 236 29.00 -25.66 -11.88
CA ALA A 236 29.01 -26.51 -13.05
C ALA A 236 28.19 -25.90 -14.19
N TYR A 237 27.04 -25.28 -13.85
CA TYR A 237 26.15 -24.65 -14.80
C TYR A 237 26.78 -23.41 -15.47
N VAL A 238 27.49 -22.57 -14.71
CA VAL A 238 28.10 -21.32 -15.25
C VAL A 238 29.50 -21.54 -15.83
N LYS A 239 30.04 -22.77 -15.78
CA LYS A 239 31.43 -23.10 -16.19
C LYS A 239 31.82 -22.59 -17.59
N GLY A 240 30.93 -22.75 -18.58
CA GLY A 240 31.16 -22.30 -19.95
C GLY A 240 31.07 -20.76 -20.11
N ARG A 241 30.34 -20.07 -19.26
CA ARG A 241 30.05 -18.63 -19.35
C ARG A 241 31.09 -17.76 -18.63
N ARG A 242 31.77 -18.31 -17.60
CA ARG A 242 32.74 -17.55 -16.80
C ARG A 242 34.00 -17.13 -17.60
N LYS A 243 34.26 -17.73 -18.76
CA LYS A 243 35.45 -17.49 -19.59
C LYS A 243 36.74 -17.61 -18.75
N GLN A 244 37.58 -16.53 -18.68
CA GLN A 244 38.83 -16.50 -17.93
C GLN A 244 38.71 -16.00 -16.49
N ARG A 245 37.49 -15.63 -16.03
CA ARG A 245 37.25 -15.12 -14.66
C ARG A 245 37.61 -16.17 -13.64
N ARG A 246 38.34 -15.76 -12.61
CA ARG A 246 38.68 -16.62 -11.48
C ARG A 246 37.46 -16.73 -10.54
N VAL A 247 37.10 -17.96 -10.18
CA VAL A 247 36.08 -18.20 -9.16
C VAL A 247 36.74 -18.82 -7.96
N GLU A 248 36.63 -18.15 -6.81
CA GLU A 248 37.15 -18.60 -5.52
C GLU A 248 35.98 -19.12 -4.68
N ILE A 249 36.24 -20.16 -3.90
CA ILE A 249 35.22 -20.82 -3.06
C ILE A 249 35.72 -20.84 -1.64
N ASP A 250 34.91 -20.26 -0.72
CA ASP A 250 35.17 -20.23 0.72
C ASP A 250 33.98 -20.85 1.45
N ILE A 251 34.04 -22.15 1.73
CA ILE A 251 33.01 -22.92 2.42
C ILE A 251 33.63 -23.68 3.59
N PRO A 252 32.85 -23.96 4.68
CA PRO A 252 33.34 -24.74 5.81
C PRO A 252 33.81 -26.14 5.36
N GLU A 253 34.90 -26.64 5.95
CA GLU A 253 35.39 -28.01 5.70
C GLU A 253 34.41 -29.08 6.21
N GLU A 254 33.60 -28.76 7.21
CA GLU A 254 32.56 -29.65 7.74
C GLU A 254 31.35 -29.69 6.83
N MET A 255 30.82 -30.89 6.53
CA MET A 255 29.57 -31.05 5.78
C MET A 255 28.43 -30.27 6.42
N LEU A 256 27.95 -29.25 5.73
CA LEU A 256 26.89 -28.37 6.20
C LEU A 256 25.56 -28.72 5.52
N LEU A 257 24.63 -29.33 6.27
CA LEU A 257 23.29 -29.67 5.78
C LEU A 257 22.27 -28.58 6.14
N VAL A 258 21.51 -28.13 5.16
CA VAL A 258 20.42 -27.16 5.33
C VAL A 258 19.15 -27.74 4.71
N LYS A 259 18.00 -27.59 5.38
CA LYS A 259 16.71 -27.95 4.80
C LYS A 259 16.28 -26.90 3.78
N MET A 260 16.44 -27.22 2.50
CA MET A 260 16.10 -26.34 1.37
C MET A 260 15.60 -27.16 0.18
N ASP A 261 14.95 -26.49 -0.75
CA ASP A 261 14.74 -27.01 -2.09
C ASP A 261 16.01 -26.75 -2.90
N GLY A 262 16.85 -27.78 -3.04
CA GLY A 262 18.17 -27.66 -3.66
C GLY A 262 18.10 -27.09 -5.08
N LYS A 263 17.09 -27.47 -5.88
CA LYS A 263 16.91 -26.95 -7.24
C LYS A 263 16.64 -25.45 -7.26
N MET A 264 15.77 -24.97 -6.36
CA MET A 264 15.47 -23.54 -6.27
C MET A 264 16.66 -22.73 -5.77
N ILE A 265 17.43 -23.25 -4.80
CA ILE A 265 18.62 -22.53 -4.31
C ILE A 265 19.77 -22.56 -5.33
N VAL A 266 19.94 -23.65 -6.08
CA VAL A 266 20.84 -23.66 -7.26
C VAL A 266 20.45 -22.54 -8.25
N GLN A 267 19.14 -22.34 -8.52
CA GLN A 267 18.65 -21.26 -9.39
C GLN A 267 19.00 -19.88 -8.82
N VAL A 268 18.88 -19.66 -7.50
CA VAL A 268 19.31 -18.41 -6.84
C VAL A 268 20.80 -18.17 -7.09
N LEU A 269 21.65 -19.17 -6.83
CA LEU A 269 23.10 -19.06 -7.04
C LEU A 269 23.45 -18.81 -8.49
N ILE A 270 22.81 -19.49 -9.45
CA ILE A 270 23.02 -19.26 -10.88
C ILE A 270 22.69 -17.81 -11.25
N ASN A 271 21.55 -17.27 -10.79
CA ASN A 271 21.17 -15.90 -11.06
C ASN A 271 22.15 -14.88 -10.49
N LEU A 272 22.66 -15.11 -9.28
CA LEU A 272 23.65 -14.25 -8.65
C LEU A 272 25.02 -14.35 -9.34
N LEU A 273 25.43 -15.56 -9.73
CA LEU A 273 26.67 -15.80 -10.47
C LEU A 273 26.64 -15.21 -11.88
N ASP A 274 25.53 -15.37 -12.60
CA ASP A 274 25.36 -14.75 -13.93
C ASP A 274 25.42 -13.21 -13.83
N ASN A 275 24.85 -12.66 -12.74
CA ASN A 275 24.96 -11.22 -12.48
C ASN A 275 26.42 -10.80 -12.22
N ALA A 276 27.14 -11.51 -11.36
CA ALA A 276 28.56 -11.29 -11.10
C ALA A 276 29.41 -11.39 -12.40
N ILE A 277 29.19 -12.44 -13.21
CA ILE A 277 29.87 -12.63 -14.48
C ILE A 277 29.63 -11.46 -15.46
N LYS A 278 28.43 -10.91 -15.50
CA LYS A 278 28.09 -9.79 -16.40
C LYS A 278 28.76 -8.47 -15.99
N HIS A 279 28.96 -8.27 -14.70
CA HIS A 279 29.45 -7.00 -14.16
C HIS A 279 30.94 -7.01 -13.83
N THR A 280 31.59 -8.18 -13.84
CA THR A 280 33.01 -8.37 -13.60
C THR A 280 33.81 -8.35 -14.92
N LYS A 281 35.01 -7.78 -14.94
CA LYS A 281 35.92 -7.82 -16.08
C LYS A 281 36.37 -9.25 -16.41
N GLU A 282 36.94 -9.48 -17.59
CA GLU A 282 37.35 -10.84 -18.01
C GLU A 282 38.42 -11.47 -17.14
N ASP A 283 39.28 -10.66 -16.52
CA ASP A 283 40.36 -11.04 -15.60
C ASP A 283 40.01 -10.91 -14.13
N GLY A 284 38.72 -10.58 -13.82
CA GLY A 284 38.26 -10.33 -12.47
C GLY A 284 37.98 -11.58 -11.65
N VAL A 285 37.69 -11.36 -10.39
CA VAL A 285 37.47 -12.41 -9.35
C VAL A 285 36.03 -12.40 -8.86
N ILE A 286 35.47 -13.59 -8.81
CA ILE A 286 34.13 -13.84 -8.18
C ILE A 286 34.35 -14.77 -7.01
N LEU A 287 33.92 -14.37 -5.80
CA LEU A 287 34.02 -15.17 -4.59
C LEU A 287 32.62 -15.70 -4.22
N ILE A 288 32.54 -17.01 -3.99
CA ILE A 288 31.38 -17.67 -3.41
C ILE A 288 31.76 -18.10 -2.00
N LYS A 289 30.96 -17.68 -1.03
CA LYS A 289 31.20 -18.01 0.36
C LYS A 289 29.94 -18.55 1.03
N ALA A 290 30.09 -19.55 1.89
CA ALA A 290 29.04 -20.00 2.80
C ALA A 290 29.54 -19.95 4.24
N GLN A 291 28.75 -19.32 5.12
CA GLN A 291 29.11 -19.14 6.52
C GLN A 291 28.00 -19.64 7.41
N LYS A 292 28.33 -20.58 8.28
CA LYS A 292 27.42 -21.11 9.30
C LYS A 292 27.29 -20.11 10.44
N GLU A 293 26.06 -19.81 10.83
CA GLU A 293 25.73 -19.10 12.06
C GLU A 293 24.79 -19.94 12.96
N ASP A 294 24.54 -19.49 14.17
CA ASP A 294 23.70 -20.22 15.16
C ASP A 294 22.30 -20.54 14.63
N LYS A 295 21.73 -19.67 13.81
CA LYS A 295 20.34 -19.76 13.34
C LYS A 295 20.18 -20.26 11.92
N GLY A 296 21.26 -20.40 11.15
CA GLY A 296 21.19 -20.76 9.74
C GLY A 296 22.53 -20.59 9.01
N VAL A 297 22.44 -20.43 7.70
CA VAL A 297 23.61 -20.30 6.83
C VAL A 297 23.47 -19.05 5.97
N TRP A 298 24.50 -18.24 5.95
CA TRP A 298 24.68 -17.18 4.98
C TRP A 298 25.42 -17.68 3.74
N PHE A 299 24.90 -17.33 2.58
CA PHE A 299 25.56 -17.50 1.28
C PHE A 299 25.91 -16.12 0.75
N TYR A 300 27.10 -16.00 0.19
CA TYR A 300 27.61 -14.78 -0.43
C TYR A 300 28.06 -15.06 -1.84
N VAL A 301 27.75 -14.16 -2.76
CA VAL A 301 28.33 -14.08 -4.11
C VAL A 301 28.86 -12.66 -4.25
N GLU A 302 30.19 -12.55 -4.30
CA GLU A 302 30.89 -11.27 -4.34
C GLU A 302 31.67 -11.14 -5.65
N ASP A 303 31.72 -9.96 -6.20
CA ASP A 303 32.48 -9.64 -7.40
C ASP A 303 33.36 -8.40 -7.19
N ASP A 304 34.37 -8.24 -8.03
CA ASP A 304 35.26 -7.07 -8.12
C ASP A 304 34.88 -6.13 -9.26
N GLY A 305 33.63 -6.15 -9.68
CA GLY A 305 33.09 -5.39 -10.80
C GLY A 305 32.78 -3.93 -10.50
N THR A 306 31.78 -3.39 -11.20
CA THR A 306 31.41 -1.97 -11.11
C THR A 306 30.62 -1.59 -9.87
N GLY A 307 30.16 -2.60 -9.09
CA GLY A 307 29.29 -2.38 -7.95
C GLY A 307 27.85 -2.01 -8.35
N ILE A 308 27.07 -1.62 -7.34
CA ILE A 308 25.64 -1.28 -7.44
C ILE A 308 25.49 0.24 -7.34
N GLU A 309 24.77 0.85 -8.27
CA GLU A 309 24.43 2.28 -8.21
C GLU A 309 23.52 2.57 -7.02
N GLU A 310 23.84 3.57 -6.20
CA GLU A 310 23.10 3.88 -4.94
C GLU A 310 21.62 4.13 -5.17
N LYS A 311 21.25 4.74 -6.31
CA LYS A 311 19.84 5.04 -6.66
C LYS A 311 18.95 3.81 -6.85
N ILE A 312 19.53 2.66 -7.19
CA ILE A 312 18.76 1.43 -7.45
C ILE A 312 18.92 0.40 -6.33
N LYS A 313 19.84 0.60 -5.41
CA LYS A 313 20.22 -0.36 -4.36
C LYS A 313 19.03 -0.84 -3.54
N GLU A 314 18.15 0.05 -3.09
CA GLU A 314 16.94 -0.30 -2.33
C GLU A 314 15.91 -1.08 -3.16
N ARG A 315 15.95 -0.92 -4.48
CA ARG A 315 14.98 -1.49 -5.42
C ARG A 315 15.56 -2.58 -6.32
N ILE A 316 16.80 -2.99 -6.09
CA ILE A 316 17.50 -3.95 -6.97
C ILE A 316 16.82 -5.33 -7.04
N PHE A 317 16.05 -5.68 -5.99
CA PHE A 317 15.26 -6.90 -5.90
C PHE A 317 13.80 -6.70 -6.34
N ASP A 318 13.41 -5.49 -6.77
CA ASP A 318 12.09 -5.26 -7.33
C ASP A 318 12.05 -5.82 -8.76
N GLU A 319 10.87 -6.19 -9.19
CA GLU A 319 10.63 -6.69 -10.54
C GLU A 319 10.99 -5.62 -11.56
N PHE A 320 11.65 -6.05 -12.66
CA PHE A 320 11.97 -5.20 -13.84
C PHE A 320 12.97 -4.06 -13.58
N VAL A 321 13.64 -4.06 -12.45
CA VAL A 321 14.77 -3.15 -12.22
C VAL A 321 15.98 -3.68 -12.97
N THR A 322 16.46 -2.89 -13.94
CA THR A 322 17.66 -3.19 -14.72
C THR A 322 18.62 -2.02 -14.67
N PHE A 323 19.91 -2.31 -14.55
CA PHE A 323 20.97 -1.34 -14.76
C PHE A 323 21.10 -1.09 -16.28
N ARG A 324 21.10 0.15 -16.71
CA ARG A 324 21.39 0.52 -18.09
C ARG A 324 22.89 0.86 -18.23
N PRO A 325 23.77 -0.05 -18.68
CA PRO A 325 25.11 0.36 -19.07
C PRO A 325 25.01 1.18 -20.35
N VAL A 326 25.88 2.17 -20.48
CA VAL A 326 25.99 3.08 -21.63
C VAL A 326 26.42 2.36 -22.92
N SER A 327 26.93 1.12 -22.86
CA SER A 327 27.35 0.32 -24.01
C SER A 327 26.24 -0.60 -24.53
N ARG A 328 25.96 -0.48 -25.83
CA ARG A 328 24.83 -1.08 -26.57
C ARG A 328 24.87 -2.61 -26.78
N ASP A 329 25.92 -3.34 -26.40
CA ASP A 329 26.20 -4.69 -26.93
C ASP A 329 26.26 -5.85 -25.91
N THR A 330 25.99 -5.63 -24.62
CA THR A 330 25.97 -6.74 -23.65
C THR A 330 24.56 -7.05 -23.20
N GLY A 331 24.14 -8.29 -23.42
CA GLY A 331 22.82 -8.89 -23.26
C GLY A 331 21.92 -8.30 -22.16
N LYS A 332 20.81 -7.72 -22.60
CA LYS A 332 19.75 -7.17 -21.75
C LYS A 332 19.12 -8.28 -20.93
N GLY A 333 19.29 -8.26 -19.62
CA GLY A 333 18.45 -9.06 -18.71
C GLY A 333 17.10 -8.38 -18.49
N ILE A 334 16.03 -9.18 -18.38
CA ILE A 334 14.63 -8.68 -18.15
C ILE A 334 14.45 -8.03 -16.78
N GLY A 335 15.45 -8.10 -15.89
CA GLY A 335 15.34 -7.62 -14.51
C GLY A 335 14.48 -8.52 -13.60
N LEU A 336 14.27 -9.78 -13.98
CA LEU A 336 13.52 -10.75 -13.18
C LEU A 336 14.40 -11.60 -12.25
N GLY A 337 15.68 -11.79 -12.58
CA GLY A 337 16.56 -12.73 -11.87
C GLY A 337 16.67 -12.44 -10.37
N LEU A 338 16.92 -11.20 -9.99
CA LEU A 338 17.04 -10.81 -8.57
C LEU A 338 15.70 -10.83 -7.85
N ALA A 339 14.61 -10.48 -8.51
CA ALA A 339 13.27 -10.58 -7.93
C ALA A 339 12.90 -12.05 -7.63
N ILE A 340 13.23 -12.97 -8.54
CA ILE A 340 13.07 -14.42 -8.35
C ILE A 340 13.94 -14.90 -7.17
N CYS A 341 15.21 -14.43 -7.06
CA CYS A 341 16.06 -14.75 -5.92
C CYS A 341 15.39 -14.36 -4.60
N LYS A 342 14.88 -13.14 -4.50
CA LYS A 342 14.16 -12.65 -3.31
C LYS A 342 12.94 -13.51 -2.98
N ALA A 343 12.15 -13.87 -3.96
CA ALA A 343 10.95 -14.67 -3.76
C ALA A 343 11.28 -16.11 -3.31
N ILE A 344 12.28 -16.76 -3.94
CA ILE A 344 12.71 -18.11 -3.54
C ILE A 344 13.27 -18.08 -2.11
N VAL A 345 14.16 -17.16 -1.78
CA VAL A 345 14.75 -17.04 -0.45
C VAL A 345 13.69 -16.74 0.61
N THR A 346 12.75 -15.86 0.32
CA THR A 346 11.62 -15.55 1.21
C THR A 346 10.71 -16.77 1.41
N ALA A 347 10.42 -17.53 0.37
CA ALA A 347 9.64 -18.77 0.48
C ALA A 347 10.35 -19.86 1.33
N HIS A 348 11.67 -19.80 1.40
CA HIS A 348 12.47 -20.63 2.33
C HIS A 348 12.46 -20.10 3.77
N GLY A 349 11.87 -18.91 4.04
CA GLY A 349 11.89 -18.23 5.33
C GLY A 349 13.21 -17.49 5.59
N GLY A 350 13.98 -17.24 4.54
CA GLY A 350 15.24 -16.52 4.55
C GLY A 350 15.12 -15.03 4.22
N THR A 351 16.27 -14.38 4.14
CA THR A 351 16.43 -12.97 3.73
C THR A 351 17.52 -12.84 2.71
N ILE A 352 17.41 -11.89 1.78
CA ILE A 352 18.42 -11.56 0.76
C ILE A 352 18.71 -10.08 0.80
N ASP A 353 19.99 -9.72 0.61
CA ASP A 353 20.48 -8.35 0.66
C ASP A 353 21.62 -8.14 -0.34
N ALA A 354 21.89 -6.88 -0.68
CA ALA A 354 22.97 -6.50 -1.59
C ALA A 354 23.69 -5.24 -1.11
N SER A 355 25.01 -5.22 -1.21
CA SER A 355 25.84 -4.09 -0.81
C SER A 355 27.04 -3.93 -1.74
N ASN A 356 27.63 -2.74 -1.76
CA ASN A 356 28.95 -2.55 -2.38
C ASN A 356 30.03 -2.97 -1.39
N ARG A 357 31.10 -3.57 -1.94
CA ARG A 357 32.31 -3.90 -1.18
C ARG A 357 33.18 -2.66 -1.01
N GLU A 358 33.91 -2.59 0.10
CA GLU A 358 34.84 -1.48 0.38
C GLU A 358 35.98 -1.42 -0.64
N GLU A 359 36.43 -2.57 -1.14
CA GLU A 359 37.49 -2.74 -2.12
C GLU A 359 37.01 -2.55 -3.57
N GLY A 360 35.73 -2.25 -3.78
CA GLY A 360 35.06 -2.18 -5.08
C GLY A 360 34.33 -3.47 -5.44
N GLY A 361 33.31 -3.36 -6.32
CA GLY A 361 32.44 -4.44 -6.70
C GLY A 361 31.19 -4.57 -5.84
N ALA A 362 30.41 -5.64 -6.05
CA ALA A 362 29.17 -5.90 -5.34
C ALA A 362 29.27 -7.17 -4.48
N SER A 363 28.47 -7.20 -3.41
CA SER A 363 28.26 -8.38 -2.56
C SER A 363 26.76 -8.62 -2.47
N PHE A 364 26.31 -9.75 -3.00
CA PHE A 364 24.95 -10.27 -2.83
C PHE A 364 25.00 -11.38 -1.79
N ARG A 365 24.14 -11.30 -0.78
CA ARG A 365 24.08 -12.31 0.27
C ARG A 365 22.66 -12.73 0.58
N PHE A 366 22.48 -13.99 0.91
CA PHE A 366 21.20 -14.48 1.38
C PHE A 366 21.36 -15.45 2.55
N PHE A 367 20.38 -15.44 3.43
CA PHE A 367 20.33 -16.27 4.63
C PHE A 367 19.26 -17.35 4.51
N LEU A 368 19.59 -18.57 4.86
CA LEU A 368 18.64 -19.67 5.01
C LEU A 368 18.64 -20.15 6.46
N PRO A 369 17.47 -20.11 7.16
CA PRO A 369 17.39 -20.54 8.53
C PRO A 369 17.46 -22.06 8.68
N PHE A 370 18.11 -22.55 9.73
CA PHE A 370 17.89 -23.91 10.18
C PHE A 370 16.44 -24.03 10.66
N GLU A 371 15.75 -25.11 10.29
CA GLU A 371 14.40 -25.33 10.78
C GLU A 371 14.43 -25.56 12.30
N ASN A 372 13.77 -24.69 13.07
CA ASN A 372 13.65 -24.86 14.51
C ASN A 372 12.96 -26.21 14.80
N ARG A 373 13.57 -27.07 15.61
CA ARG A 373 12.99 -28.34 16.09
C ARG A 373 11.71 -28.16 16.94
N ASN A 374 11.22 -26.93 17.16
CA ASN A 374 10.11 -26.59 18.06
C ASN A 374 8.77 -26.37 17.37
N GLY A 375 8.52 -26.98 16.23
CA GLY A 375 7.23 -26.93 15.51
C GLY A 375 6.39 -28.19 15.63
N LYS A 376 6.37 -28.87 16.80
CA LYS A 376 5.33 -29.82 17.19
C LYS A 376 4.73 -29.31 18.49
N ASP A 377 3.65 -28.61 18.39
CA ASP A 377 2.50 -28.57 19.30
C ASP A 377 1.75 -27.24 19.09
N SER A 378 0.85 -27.26 18.15
CA SER A 378 -0.44 -26.55 18.24
C SER A 378 -1.34 -27.10 17.15
N ARG A 379 -2.04 -28.15 17.57
CA ARG A 379 -3.30 -28.55 16.95
C ARG A 379 -4.43 -27.77 17.61
#